data_226c54da8374f0f13ea0398955cec3aa
#
_entry.id   226c54da8374f0f13ea0398955cec3aa
#
_cell.length_a   1.000
_cell.length_b   1.000
_cell.length_c   1.000
_cell.angle_alpha   90.00
_cell.angle_beta   90.00
_cell.angle_gamma   90.00
#
_symmetry.space_group_name_H-M   'P 1'
#
loop_
_entity.id
_entity.type
_entity.pdbx_description
1 polymer ?
#
loop_
_entity_poly.entity_id
_entity_poly.type
_entity_poly.pdbx_seq_one_letter_code
_entity_poly.pdbx_strand_id
1 'polypeptide(L)'
;MDIPYAENILAISGIGKDTLSGILAEMGDISRFDDVKEIQKLSGLGLVACSSGKHKGETKISHRGRKRLRYWLFQAAKSAVAHADEFKELHAYYTTRKENPLKKKQSLIVIACKILRVIFAILTKGTTYDPKKMLGDIVRPNEQSVQVA
;
A
#
# COMPACT_ATOMS: atom_id res chain seq x y z
N MET A 1 -0.49 -20.90 -11.21
CA MET A 1 0.48 -19.84 -10.85
C MET A 1 1.39 -20.39 -9.76
N ASP A 2 2.60 -20.75 -10.12
CA ASP A 2 3.56 -21.39 -9.21
C ASP A 2 4.43 -20.37 -8.48
N ILE A 3 3.75 -19.38 -7.87
CA ILE A 3 4.45 -18.35 -7.12
C ILE A 3 4.31 -18.68 -5.63
N PRO A 4 5.44 -18.86 -4.91
CA PRO A 4 5.38 -19.10 -3.48
C PRO A 4 4.58 -18.00 -2.77
N TYR A 5 3.72 -18.40 -1.86
CA TYR A 5 2.92 -17.50 -1.02
C TYR A 5 1.89 -16.64 -1.77
N ALA A 6 1.59 -16.95 -3.04
CA ALA A 6 0.56 -16.22 -3.79
C ALA A 6 -0.80 -16.25 -3.08
N GLU A 7 -1.14 -17.37 -2.47
CA GLU A 7 -2.38 -17.52 -1.71
C GLU A 7 -2.47 -16.55 -0.55
N ASN A 8 -1.35 -16.26 0.10
CA ASN A 8 -1.31 -15.31 1.22
C ASN A 8 -1.64 -13.88 0.76
N ILE A 9 -1.22 -13.55 -0.46
CA ILE A 9 -1.54 -12.24 -1.05
C ILE A 9 -3.00 -12.20 -1.50
N LEU A 10 -3.49 -13.28 -2.10
CA LEU A 10 -4.87 -13.38 -2.55
C LEU A 10 -5.87 -13.39 -1.39
N ALA A 11 -5.41 -13.63 -0.16
CA ALA A 11 -6.23 -13.48 1.03
C ALA A 11 -6.63 -12.03 1.31
N ILE A 12 -5.94 -11.06 0.71
CA ILE A 12 -6.32 -9.64 0.83
C ILE A 12 -7.57 -9.43 -0.04
N SER A 13 -8.68 -9.03 0.60
CA SER A 13 -9.92 -8.78 -0.12
C SER A 13 -9.73 -7.65 -1.14
N GLY A 14 -10.18 -7.89 -2.36
CA GLY A 14 -10.04 -6.92 -3.45
C GLY A 14 -8.81 -7.11 -4.31
N ILE A 15 -7.85 -7.96 -3.92
CA ILE A 15 -6.71 -8.30 -4.76
C ILE A 15 -6.98 -9.65 -5.41
N GLY A 16 -7.32 -9.63 -6.70
CA GLY A 16 -7.59 -10.81 -7.48
C GLY A 16 -6.35 -11.33 -8.22
N LYS A 17 -6.53 -12.46 -8.88
CA LYS A 17 -5.44 -13.12 -9.62
C LYS A 17 -4.89 -12.26 -10.74
N ASP A 18 -5.74 -11.54 -11.46
CA ASP A 18 -5.31 -10.69 -12.58
C ASP A 18 -4.45 -9.53 -12.09
N THR A 19 -4.89 -8.87 -11.03
CA THR A 19 -4.14 -7.77 -10.42
C THR A 19 -2.80 -8.24 -9.88
N LEU A 20 -2.79 -9.36 -9.17
CA LEU A 20 -1.55 -9.93 -8.65
C LEU A 20 -0.61 -10.33 -9.78
N SER A 21 -1.13 -10.98 -10.83
CA SER A 21 -0.34 -11.35 -12.00
C SER A 21 0.29 -10.13 -12.66
N GLY A 22 -0.48 -9.04 -12.80
CA GLY A 22 0.02 -7.80 -13.36
C GLY A 22 1.14 -7.20 -12.54
N ILE A 23 0.98 -7.14 -11.22
CA ILE A 23 2.00 -6.63 -10.31
C ILE A 23 3.29 -7.47 -10.41
N LEU A 24 3.16 -8.79 -10.33
CA LEU A 24 4.32 -9.68 -10.32
C LEU A 24 5.05 -9.69 -11.66
N ALA A 25 4.32 -9.60 -12.77
CA ALA A 25 4.92 -9.51 -14.09
C ALA A 25 5.79 -8.26 -14.25
N GLU A 26 5.34 -7.15 -13.68
CA GLU A 26 6.09 -5.89 -13.73
C GLU A 26 7.23 -5.82 -12.72
N MET A 27 7.10 -6.45 -11.56
CA MET A 27 8.17 -6.52 -10.57
C MET A 27 9.32 -7.41 -11.02
N GLY A 28 9.02 -8.49 -11.71
CA GLY A 28 9.99 -9.48 -12.09
C GLY A 28 10.45 -10.30 -10.89
N ASP A 29 11.73 -10.72 -10.91
CA ASP A 29 12.29 -11.51 -9.82
C ASP A 29 12.46 -10.67 -8.56
N ILE A 30 11.73 -11.04 -7.50
CA ILE A 30 11.73 -10.33 -6.22
C ILE A 30 13.11 -10.37 -5.55
N SER A 31 13.92 -11.38 -5.84
CA SER A 31 15.26 -11.52 -5.23
C SER A 31 16.24 -10.45 -5.67
N ARG A 32 15.93 -9.70 -6.73
CA ARG A 32 16.75 -8.58 -7.18
C ARG A 32 16.70 -7.38 -6.24
N PHE A 33 15.70 -7.35 -5.35
CA PHE A 33 15.46 -6.19 -4.48
C PHE A 33 15.86 -6.54 -3.05
N ASP A 34 16.76 -5.75 -2.48
CA ASP A 34 17.17 -5.89 -1.09
C ASP A 34 16.18 -5.23 -0.14
N ASP A 35 15.49 -4.19 -0.60
CA ASP A 35 14.56 -3.41 0.20
C ASP A 35 13.34 -3.02 -0.64
N VAL A 36 12.19 -2.97 0.00
CA VAL A 36 10.94 -2.53 -0.62
C VAL A 36 11.05 -1.12 -1.23
N LYS A 37 11.92 -0.28 -0.69
CA LYS A 37 12.15 1.06 -1.23
C LYS A 37 12.62 1.06 -2.68
N GLU A 38 13.38 0.05 -3.08
CA GLU A 38 13.82 -0.10 -4.46
C GLU A 38 12.64 -0.32 -5.40
N ILE A 39 11.67 -1.15 -4.98
CA ILE A 39 10.47 -1.39 -5.77
C ILE A 39 9.57 -0.16 -5.78
N GLN A 40 9.49 0.56 -4.68
CA GLN A 40 8.74 1.81 -4.61
C GLN A 40 9.28 2.83 -5.62
N LYS A 41 10.59 2.95 -5.73
CA LYS A 41 11.23 3.80 -6.74
C LYS A 41 10.90 3.33 -8.15
N LEU A 42 10.96 2.03 -8.38
CA LEU A 42 10.65 1.45 -9.68
C LEU A 42 9.21 1.75 -10.10
N SER A 43 8.27 1.73 -9.15
CA SER A 43 6.86 2.02 -9.42
C SER A 43 6.57 3.52 -9.57
N GLY A 44 7.48 4.37 -9.13
CA GLY A 44 7.27 5.81 -9.09
C GLY A 44 6.39 6.29 -7.93
N LEU A 45 6.00 5.39 -7.02
CA LEU A 45 5.13 5.74 -5.89
C LEU A 45 5.91 6.21 -4.64
N GLY A 46 7.20 5.86 -4.57
CA GLY A 46 7.93 5.92 -3.30
C GLY A 46 8.26 7.30 -2.79
N LEU A 47 8.40 8.28 -3.67
CA LEU A 47 8.94 9.59 -3.25
C LEU A 47 7.89 10.54 -2.71
N VAL A 48 6.64 10.31 -3.01
CA VAL A 48 5.61 11.30 -2.77
C VAL A 48 4.60 10.82 -1.75
N ALA A 49 4.20 9.56 -1.84
CA ALA A 49 3.15 9.02 -0.99
C ALA A 49 3.65 8.68 0.40
N CYS A 50 4.93 8.42 0.56
CA CYS A 50 5.52 7.97 1.82
C CYS A 50 6.38 9.04 2.50
N SER A 51 6.61 10.17 1.86
CA SER A 51 7.32 11.28 2.47
C SER A 51 6.35 12.09 3.34
N SER A 52 6.68 12.22 4.61
CA SER A 52 5.97 13.12 5.49
C SER A 52 6.18 14.55 5.00
N GLY A 53 5.11 15.15 4.56
CA GLY A 53 4.93 16.42 3.97
C GLY A 53 5.72 17.62 4.38
N LYS A 54 7.03 17.63 4.23
CA LYS A 54 7.83 18.85 4.33
C LYS A 54 7.92 19.62 3.01
N HIS A 55 7.46 19.03 1.92
CA HIS A 55 7.37 19.75 0.65
C HIS A 55 5.99 20.34 0.49
N LYS A 56 5.93 21.63 0.66
CA LYS A 56 4.71 22.38 0.44
C LYS A 56 4.21 22.17 -0.98
N GLY A 57 3.14 21.43 -1.12
CA GLY A 57 2.23 21.57 -2.24
C GLY A 57 2.50 20.76 -3.48
N GLU A 58 3.53 19.95 -3.56
CA GLU A 58 3.71 19.15 -4.78
C GLU A 58 3.81 17.66 -4.51
N THR A 59 2.64 17.07 -4.31
CA THR A 59 2.49 15.62 -4.39
C THR A 59 2.40 15.22 -5.86
N LYS A 60 3.48 15.38 -6.60
CA LYS A 60 3.54 14.83 -7.95
C LYS A 60 4.20 13.47 -7.92
N ILE A 61 3.48 12.48 -8.41
CA ILE A 61 4.04 11.17 -8.66
C ILE A 61 5.24 11.36 -9.59
N SER A 62 6.40 10.86 -9.20
CA SER A 62 7.54 10.83 -10.10
C SER A 62 7.16 10.02 -11.33
N HIS A 63 7.14 10.63 -12.50
CA HIS A 63 6.88 9.94 -13.75
C HIS A 63 8.04 9.03 -14.17
N ARG A 64 9.09 8.96 -13.36
CA ARG A 64 10.20 8.03 -13.52
C ARG A 64 9.80 6.72 -12.86
N GLY A 65 9.53 5.72 -13.63
CA GLY A 65 9.16 4.42 -13.11
C GLY A 65 8.25 3.70 -14.08
N ARG A 66 7.99 2.45 -13.78
CA ARG A 66 7.15 1.62 -14.64
C ARG A 66 5.70 2.01 -14.47
N LYS A 67 5.14 2.60 -15.51
CA LYS A 67 3.74 3.02 -15.52
C LYS A 67 2.78 1.86 -15.25
N ARG A 68 3.07 0.68 -15.79
CA ARG A 68 2.20 -0.49 -15.60
C ARG A 68 2.21 -1.00 -14.17
N LEU A 69 3.37 -1.00 -13.51
CA LEU A 69 3.45 -1.38 -12.10
C LEU A 69 2.62 -0.41 -11.25
N ARG A 70 2.77 0.88 -11.49
CA ARG A 70 1.99 1.91 -10.80
C ARG A 70 0.50 1.75 -11.06
N TYR A 71 0.12 1.46 -12.30
CA TYR A 71 -1.26 1.22 -12.68
C TYR A 71 -1.86 0.06 -11.89
N TRP A 72 -1.17 -1.10 -11.85
CA TRP A 72 -1.67 -2.27 -11.15
C TRP A 72 -1.77 -2.06 -9.63
N LEU A 73 -0.80 -1.37 -9.05
CA LEU A 73 -0.83 -1.06 -7.63
C LEU A 73 -1.96 -0.09 -7.29
N PHE A 74 -2.22 0.86 -8.16
CA PHE A 74 -3.32 1.80 -7.97
C PHE A 74 -4.67 1.09 -8.11
N GLN A 75 -4.81 0.18 -9.07
CA GLN A 75 -6.01 -0.64 -9.21
C GLN A 75 -6.21 -1.54 -7.99
N ALA A 76 -5.15 -2.12 -7.46
CA ALA A 76 -5.22 -2.91 -6.24
C ALA A 76 -5.71 -2.06 -5.06
N ALA A 77 -5.21 -0.84 -4.93
CA ALA A 77 -5.65 0.08 -3.87
C ALA A 77 -7.14 0.42 -3.99
N LYS A 78 -7.60 0.75 -5.18
CA LYS A 78 -9.01 1.06 -5.43
C LYS A 78 -9.91 -0.13 -5.09
N SER A 79 -9.53 -1.31 -5.54
CA SER A 79 -10.29 -2.52 -5.31
C SER A 79 -10.30 -2.91 -3.82
N ALA A 80 -9.15 -2.79 -3.15
CA ALA A 80 -9.05 -3.09 -1.72
C ALA A 80 -9.93 -2.14 -0.89
N VAL A 81 -9.94 -0.85 -1.22
CA VAL A 81 -10.82 0.12 -0.55
C VAL A 81 -12.29 -0.22 -0.79
N ALA A 82 -12.63 -0.73 -1.97
CA ALA A 82 -14.01 -1.10 -2.28
C ALA A 82 -14.46 -2.38 -1.55
N HIS A 83 -13.56 -3.32 -1.29
CA HIS A 83 -13.94 -4.67 -0.83
C HIS A 83 -13.40 -5.08 0.55
N ALA A 84 -12.37 -4.42 1.06
CA ALA A 84 -11.77 -4.76 2.35
C ALA A 84 -12.08 -3.68 3.38
N ASP A 85 -12.67 -4.07 4.51
CA ASP A 85 -13.10 -3.13 5.55
C ASP A 85 -11.92 -2.35 6.14
N GLU A 86 -10.77 -3.01 6.35
CA GLU A 86 -9.57 -2.35 6.87
C GLU A 86 -9.05 -1.26 5.94
N PHE A 87 -9.12 -1.47 4.63
CA PHE A 87 -8.70 -0.45 3.67
C PHE A 87 -9.73 0.67 3.53
N LYS A 88 -11.02 0.35 3.67
CA LYS A 88 -12.06 1.38 3.74
C LYS A 88 -11.84 2.30 4.93
N GLU A 89 -11.53 1.72 6.09
CA GLU A 89 -11.27 2.47 7.31
C GLU A 89 -10.02 3.34 7.18
N LEU A 90 -8.95 2.82 6.61
CA LEU A 90 -7.74 3.60 6.34
C LEU A 90 -8.01 4.77 5.40
N HIS A 91 -8.73 4.51 4.31
CA HIS A 91 -9.05 5.55 3.35
C HIS A 91 -9.89 6.66 3.97
N ALA A 92 -10.90 6.28 4.76
CA ALA A 92 -11.71 7.24 5.49
C ALA A 92 -10.87 8.05 6.48
N TYR A 93 -9.98 7.38 7.20
CA TYR A 93 -9.09 8.04 8.16
C TYR A 93 -8.18 9.06 7.47
N TYR A 94 -7.49 8.67 6.40
CA TYR A 94 -6.58 9.58 5.71
C TYR A 94 -7.28 10.79 5.10
N THR A 95 -8.51 10.63 4.62
CA THR A 95 -9.23 11.71 3.96
C THR A 95 -10.00 12.62 4.93
N THR A 96 -10.20 12.18 6.18
CA THR A 96 -11.01 12.93 7.17
C THR A 96 -10.26 13.31 8.45
N ARG A 97 -9.01 12.86 8.61
CA ARG A 97 -8.24 13.18 9.83
C ARG A 97 -8.06 14.69 9.98
N LYS A 98 -7.94 15.14 11.25
CA LYS A 98 -7.86 16.57 11.56
C LYS A 98 -6.61 17.23 11.04
N GLU A 99 -5.46 16.55 11.16
CA GLU A 99 -4.19 17.09 10.72
C GLU A 99 -3.84 16.55 9.36
N ASN A 100 -3.65 17.44 8.40
CA ASN A 100 -3.19 17.13 7.06
C ASN A 100 -4.05 16.06 6.36
N PRO A 101 -5.38 16.30 6.20
CA PRO A 101 -6.22 15.34 5.50
C PRO A 101 -5.77 15.21 4.03
N LEU A 102 -5.74 13.99 3.53
CA LEU A 102 -5.34 13.70 2.17
C LEU A 102 -6.53 13.81 1.22
N LYS A 103 -6.27 14.15 -0.03
CA LYS A 103 -7.25 14.01 -1.09
C LYS A 103 -7.44 12.52 -1.40
N LYS A 104 -8.58 12.17 -1.99
CA LYS A 104 -8.91 10.77 -2.31
C LYS A 104 -7.80 10.07 -3.09
N LYS A 105 -7.27 10.72 -4.11
CA LYS A 105 -6.20 10.14 -4.93
C LYS A 105 -4.91 9.96 -4.14
N GLN A 106 -4.56 10.92 -3.30
CA GLN A 106 -3.38 10.84 -2.44
C GLN A 106 -3.49 9.68 -1.45
N SER A 107 -4.66 9.50 -0.87
CA SER A 107 -4.94 8.38 0.04
C SER A 107 -4.76 7.05 -0.67
N LEU A 108 -5.28 6.92 -1.89
CA LEU A 108 -5.14 5.69 -2.68
C LEU A 108 -3.67 5.40 -3.01
N ILE A 109 -2.86 6.42 -3.25
CA ILE A 109 -1.42 6.25 -3.48
C ILE A 109 -0.72 5.73 -2.23
N VAL A 110 -1.05 6.26 -1.06
CA VAL A 110 -0.50 5.76 0.22
C VAL A 110 -0.90 4.29 0.43
N ILE A 111 -2.16 3.96 0.16
CA ILE A 111 -2.64 2.59 0.28
C ILE A 111 -1.93 1.67 -0.72
N ALA A 112 -1.70 2.13 -1.95
CA ALA A 112 -0.94 1.38 -2.94
C ALA A 112 0.48 1.07 -2.44
N CYS A 113 1.14 2.02 -1.80
CA CYS A 113 2.46 1.80 -1.18
C CYS A 113 2.39 0.75 -0.06
N LYS A 114 1.35 0.80 0.76
CA LYS A 114 1.16 -0.19 1.83
C LYS A 114 0.95 -1.59 1.26
N ILE A 115 0.15 -1.71 0.21
CA ILE A 115 -0.09 -2.98 -0.48
C ILE A 115 1.23 -3.53 -1.03
N LEU A 116 2.03 -2.68 -1.65
CA LEU A 116 3.33 -3.08 -2.16
C LEU A 116 4.25 -3.62 -1.06
N ARG A 117 4.30 -2.94 0.09
CA ARG A 117 5.07 -3.39 1.25
C ARG A 117 4.60 -4.73 1.78
N VAL A 118 3.30 -4.93 1.83
CA VAL A 118 2.70 -6.20 2.28
C VAL A 118 3.06 -7.31 1.31
N ILE A 119 2.91 -7.08 0.02
CA ILE A 119 3.27 -8.08 -1.01
C ILE A 119 4.75 -8.44 -0.91
N PHE A 120 5.61 -7.44 -0.79
CA PHE A 120 7.05 -7.67 -0.66
C PHE A 120 7.38 -8.50 0.59
N ALA A 121 6.77 -8.16 1.73
CA ALA A 121 6.99 -8.90 2.98
C ALA A 121 6.52 -10.34 2.87
N ILE A 122 5.37 -10.58 2.27
CA ILE A 122 4.83 -11.93 2.08
C ILE A 122 5.75 -12.75 1.18
N LEU A 123 6.19 -12.18 0.06
CA LEU A 123 7.04 -12.89 -0.91
C LEU A 123 8.45 -13.17 -0.39
N THR A 124 8.98 -12.30 0.46
CA THR A 124 10.34 -12.45 0.97
C THR A 124 10.41 -13.22 2.28
N LYS A 125 9.40 -13.10 3.14
CA LYS A 125 9.42 -13.69 4.48
C LYS A 125 8.40 -14.80 4.68
N GLY A 126 7.49 -15.00 3.71
CA GLY A 126 6.43 -16.01 3.85
C GLY A 126 5.40 -15.68 4.92
N THR A 127 5.29 -14.42 5.33
CA THR A 127 4.33 -14.00 6.34
C THR A 127 2.90 -14.08 5.82
N THR A 128 1.93 -14.14 6.73
CA THR A 128 0.53 -14.04 6.38
C THR A 128 0.05 -12.60 6.51
N TYR A 129 -0.97 -12.25 5.72
CA TYR A 129 -1.58 -10.94 5.81
C TYR A 129 -2.40 -10.80 7.10
N ASP A 130 -2.18 -9.71 7.83
CA ASP A 130 -2.93 -9.39 9.05
C ASP A 130 -3.63 -8.03 8.87
N PRO A 131 -4.97 -8.01 8.74
CA PRO A 131 -5.71 -6.75 8.59
C PRO A 131 -5.51 -5.77 9.74
N LYS A 132 -5.27 -6.25 10.95
CA LYS A 132 -5.07 -5.40 12.12
C LYS A 132 -3.81 -4.54 12.00
N LYS A 133 -2.76 -5.08 11.40
CA LYS A 133 -1.52 -4.33 11.19
C LYS A 133 -1.71 -3.17 10.21
N MET A 134 -2.64 -3.32 9.28
CA MET A 134 -2.97 -2.25 8.33
C MET A 134 -3.60 -1.04 9.02
N LEU A 135 -4.26 -1.24 10.16
CA LEU A 135 -4.92 -0.20 10.91
C LEU A 135 -3.99 0.50 11.92
N GLY A 136 -2.73 0.13 11.96
CA GLY A 136 -1.77 0.67 12.92
C GLY A 136 -1.53 2.19 12.81
N ASP A 137 -1.77 2.78 11.65
CA ASP A 137 -1.63 4.22 11.44
C ASP A 137 -2.80 5.03 12.02
N ILE A 138 -3.90 4.36 12.34
CA ILE A 138 -5.10 5.05 12.85
C ILE A 138 -4.93 5.31 14.34
N VAL A 139 -4.90 6.59 14.71
CA VAL A 139 -4.86 7.00 16.10
C VAL A 139 -6.30 7.17 16.59
N ARG A 140 -6.74 6.29 17.49
CA ARG A 140 -8.07 6.33 18.07
C ARG A 140 -8.03 7.05 19.42
N PRO A 141 -8.94 8.01 19.68
CA PRO A 141 -8.93 8.78 20.94
C PRO A 141 -8.99 7.89 22.20
N ASN A 142 -9.69 6.76 22.11
CA ASN A 142 -9.84 5.85 23.23
C ASN A 142 -8.57 5.05 23.55
N GLU A 143 -7.73 4.84 22.58
CA GLU A 143 -6.45 4.13 22.77
C GLU A 143 -5.39 5.03 23.40
N GLN A 144 -5.48 6.33 23.16
CA GLN A 144 -4.59 7.30 23.79
C GLN A 144 -4.84 7.42 25.31
N SER A 145 -6.08 7.26 25.73
CA SER A 145 -6.40 7.32 27.17
C SER A 145 -5.95 6.08 27.94
N VAL A 146 -5.79 4.95 27.28
CA VAL A 146 -5.30 3.70 27.89
C VAL A 146 -3.78 3.69 28.02
N GLN A 147 -3.07 4.37 27.13
CA GLN A 147 -1.60 4.46 27.19
C GLN A 147 -1.10 5.46 28.23
N VAL A 148 -1.92 6.37 28.70
CA VAL A 148 -1.57 7.38 29.70
C VAL A 148 -1.91 6.93 31.12
N ALA A 149 -2.67 5.87 31.24
CA ALA A 149 -2.95 5.24 32.50
C ALA A 149 -1.99 4.10 32.76
#